data_f947da3aa793ae038672029b8afac514
#
_entry.id   f947da3aa793ae038672029b8afac514
#
_cell.length_a   1.000
_cell.length_b   1.000
_cell.length_c   1.000
_cell.angle_alpha   90.00
_cell.angle_beta   90.00
_cell.angle_gamma   90.00
#
_symmetry.space_group_name_H-M   'P 1'
#
loop_
_entity.id
_entity.type
_entity.pdbx_description
1 polymer ?
#
loop_
_entity_poly.entity_id
_entity_poly.type
_entity_poly.pdbx_seq_one_letter_code
_entity_poly.pdbx_strand_id
1 'polypeptide(L)'
;KNIENAGLSVFPIYQDGGYELNSFKDPSQGSVDAQTAILAAERIGIPSGTTIYFAVDFDCYSYQIDTFIIPYFEQIHMIFFSSTNDKNYKVGIYAPRYVCTKVYEAGLASKSFVADMSTGFSCNLGYSMPKNWAFDQFCELNSFSSSPSFPLDKDAYSGRDTGFKKFDAVSTKTDEEIAQENL
;
A
#
# COMPACT_ATOMS: atom_id res chain seq x y z
N LYS A 1 2.90 19.96 1.93
CA LYS A 1 3.04 21.16 2.81
C LYS A 1 1.83 21.36 3.72
N ASN A 2 0.56 21.31 3.24
CA ASN A 2 -0.61 21.54 4.10
C ASN A 2 -0.76 20.44 5.17
N ILE A 3 -0.57 19.17 4.80
CA ILE A 3 -0.62 18.02 5.72
C ILE A 3 0.46 18.12 6.79
N GLU A 4 1.70 18.43 6.38
CA GLU A 4 2.84 18.62 7.29
C GLU A 4 2.59 19.77 8.27
N ASN A 5 2.09 20.92 7.76
CA ASN A 5 1.77 22.09 8.59
C ASN A 5 0.65 21.80 9.60
N ALA A 6 -0.26 20.87 9.27
CA ALA A 6 -1.29 20.40 10.19
C ALA A 6 -0.76 19.39 11.23
N GLY A 7 0.50 18.97 11.14
CA GLY A 7 1.11 17.98 12.03
C GLY A 7 0.61 16.55 11.85
N LEU A 8 -0.06 16.28 10.72
CA LEU A 8 -0.57 14.95 10.40
C LEU A 8 0.52 14.02 9.89
N SER A 9 0.36 12.73 10.13
CA SER A 9 1.18 11.67 9.51
C SER A 9 0.54 11.19 8.22
N VAL A 10 1.37 10.70 7.30
CA VAL A 10 0.96 10.13 6.01
C VAL A 10 1.53 8.72 5.89
N PHE A 11 0.78 7.81 5.31
CA PHE A 11 1.27 6.52 4.83
C PHE A 11 0.70 6.26 3.43
N PRO A 12 1.53 5.77 2.48
CA PRO A 12 1.13 5.63 1.09
C PRO A 12 0.44 4.29 0.83
N ILE A 13 -0.63 4.33 0.03
CA ILE A 13 -1.23 3.15 -0.61
C ILE A 13 -0.91 3.24 -2.09
N TYR A 14 -0.46 2.15 -2.69
CA TYR A 14 -0.37 1.97 -4.14
C TYR A 14 -1.60 1.21 -4.62
N GLN A 15 -2.42 1.88 -5.44
CA GLN A 15 -3.66 1.34 -5.98
C GLN A 15 -3.89 1.85 -7.41
N ASP A 16 -3.13 1.28 -8.35
CA ASP A 16 -3.35 1.49 -9.80
C ASP A 16 -4.00 0.22 -10.37
N GLY A 17 -5.30 0.06 -10.10
CA GLY A 17 -6.05 -1.19 -10.28
C GLY A 17 -6.30 -1.91 -8.95
N GLY A 18 -6.30 -3.26 -8.96
CA GLY A 18 -6.51 -4.06 -7.74
C GLY A 18 -7.96 -4.26 -7.32
N TYR A 19 -8.92 -3.77 -8.11
CA TYR A 19 -10.37 -3.88 -7.86
C TYR A 19 -11.00 -5.17 -8.40
N GLU A 20 -10.23 -5.98 -9.12
CA GLU A 20 -10.70 -7.21 -9.73
C GLU A 20 -9.56 -8.21 -9.94
N LEU A 21 -9.92 -9.49 -10.05
CA LEU A 21 -8.96 -10.58 -10.23
C LEU A 21 -8.04 -10.40 -11.45
N ASN A 22 -8.53 -9.75 -12.51
CA ASN A 22 -7.73 -9.57 -13.74
C ASN A 22 -6.44 -8.79 -13.50
N SER A 23 -6.39 -7.90 -12.51
CA SER A 23 -5.20 -7.14 -12.13
C SER A 23 -4.05 -8.04 -11.62
N PHE A 24 -4.33 -9.29 -11.24
CA PHE A 24 -3.38 -10.20 -10.60
C PHE A 24 -3.08 -11.47 -11.41
N LYS A 25 -3.75 -11.66 -12.56
CA LYS A 25 -3.59 -12.90 -13.37
C LYS A 25 -2.21 -13.05 -14.00
N ASP A 26 -1.57 -11.94 -14.32
CA ASP A 26 -0.17 -11.92 -14.75
C ASP A 26 0.71 -11.50 -13.56
N PRO A 27 1.47 -12.43 -12.97
CA PRO A 27 2.33 -12.10 -11.83
C PRO A 27 3.36 -11.00 -12.15
N SER A 28 3.79 -10.86 -13.41
CA SER A 28 4.78 -9.83 -13.81
C SER A 28 4.28 -8.41 -13.57
N GLN A 29 2.96 -8.20 -13.47
CA GLN A 29 2.36 -6.93 -13.08
C GLN A 29 2.88 -6.46 -11.70
N GLY A 30 3.16 -7.40 -10.78
CA GLY A 30 3.75 -7.07 -9.48
C GLY A 30 5.11 -6.37 -9.60
N SER A 31 5.95 -6.75 -10.56
CA SER A 31 7.22 -6.06 -10.81
C SER A 31 7.01 -4.65 -11.36
N VAL A 32 6.05 -4.47 -12.27
CA VAL A 32 5.70 -3.17 -12.86
C VAL A 32 5.17 -2.23 -11.78
N ASP A 33 4.22 -2.72 -10.97
CA ASP A 33 3.60 -1.95 -9.89
C ASP A 33 4.63 -1.55 -8.82
N ALA A 34 5.53 -2.46 -8.47
CA ALA A 34 6.61 -2.20 -7.51
C ALA A 34 7.54 -1.08 -7.99
N GLN A 35 7.99 -1.13 -9.25
CA GLN A 35 8.84 -0.10 -9.84
C GLN A 35 8.10 1.25 -9.90
N THR A 36 6.86 1.24 -10.35
CA THR A 36 6.04 2.44 -10.45
C THR A 36 5.80 3.07 -9.07
N ALA A 37 5.53 2.25 -8.06
CA ALA A 37 5.32 2.70 -6.68
C ALA A 37 6.59 3.34 -6.09
N ILE A 38 7.76 2.73 -6.31
CA ILE A 38 9.05 3.27 -5.86
C ILE A 38 9.32 4.62 -6.53
N LEU A 39 9.23 4.70 -7.85
CA LEU A 39 9.45 5.94 -8.59
C LEU A 39 8.48 7.05 -8.18
N ALA A 40 7.19 6.71 -7.99
CA ALA A 40 6.19 7.66 -7.52
C ALA A 40 6.53 8.17 -6.11
N ALA A 41 6.93 7.28 -5.21
CA ALA A 41 7.31 7.62 -3.83
C ALA A 41 8.53 8.56 -3.80
N GLU A 42 9.56 8.27 -4.59
CA GLU A 42 10.75 9.11 -4.72
C GLU A 42 10.41 10.50 -5.30
N ARG A 43 9.59 10.52 -6.35
CA ARG A 43 9.17 11.75 -7.03
C ARG A 43 8.45 12.72 -6.11
N ILE A 44 7.68 12.24 -5.15
CA ILE A 44 6.96 13.08 -4.20
C ILE A 44 7.70 13.29 -2.87
N GLY A 45 8.87 12.68 -2.72
CA GLY A 45 9.73 12.83 -1.54
C GLY A 45 9.27 12.01 -0.34
N ILE A 46 8.74 10.81 -0.54
CA ILE A 46 8.46 9.90 0.58
C ILE A 46 9.79 9.48 1.22
N PRO A 47 9.92 9.61 2.57
CA PRO A 47 11.16 9.30 3.26
C PRO A 47 11.56 7.82 3.16
N SER A 48 12.86 7.57 3.22
CA SER A 48 13.44 6.24 3.28
C SER A 48 12.81 5.38 4.39
N GLY A 49 12.65 4.08 4.12
CA GLY A 49 12.13 3.10 5.07
C GLY A 49 10.60 3.12 5.27
N THR A 50 9.88 4.00 4.57
CA THR A 50 8.41 4.04 4.63
C THR A 50 7.80 2.77 4.05
N THR A 51 6.71 2.29 4.66
CA THR A 51 5.92 1.17 4.11
C THR A 51 4.97 1.68 3.04
N ILE A 52 4.98 1.05 1.86
CA ILE A 52 4.02 1.27 0.77
C ILE A 52 3.05 0.10 0.77
N TYR A 53 1.75 0.38 0.93
CA TYR A 53 0.72 -0.64 0.99
C TYR A 53 0.14 -0.90 -0.41
N PHE A 54 0.31 -2.14 -0.93
CA PHE A 54 -0.26 -2.55 -2.21
C PHE A 54 -1.67 -3.09 -2.03
N ALA A 55 -2.61 -2.59 -2.83
CA ALA A 55 -4.03 -2.88 -2.67
C ALA A 55 -4.46 -4.17 -3.36
N VAL A 56 -5.23 -4.99 -2.63
CA VAL A 56 -6.04 -6.11 -3.13
C VAL A 56 -7.47 -5.86 -2.66
N ASP A 57 -8.20 -5.05 -3.45
CA ASP A 57 -9.47 -4.44 -3.04
C ASP A 57 -10.65 -5.01 -3.83
N PHE A 58 -10.81 -6.34 -3.77
CA PHE A 58 -11.93 -7.05 -4.37
C PHE A 58 -12.31 -8.28 -3.53
N ASP A 59 -13.46 -8.87 -3.78
CA ASP A 59 -13.89 -10.11 -3.13
C ASP A 59 -13.03 -11.31 -3.59
N CYS A 60 -11.85 -11.42 -2.98
CA CYS A 60 -10.87 -12.47 -3.26
C CYS A 60 -11.24 -13.74 -2.54
N TYR A 61 -11.47 -14.84 -3.30
CA TYR A 61 -11.71 -16.17 -2.72
C TYR A 61 -10.40 -16.83 -2.29
N SER A 62 -10.47 -17.71 -1.28
CA SER A 62 -9.28 -18.34 -0.69
C SER A 62 -8.37 -19.05 -1.69
N TYR A 63 -8.92 -19.74 -2.69
CA TYR A 63 -8.13 -20.41 -3.73
C TYR A 63 -7.41 -19.45 -4.68
N GLN A 64 -7.88 -18.21 -4.80
CA GLN A 64 -7.27 -17.19 -5.65
C GLN A 64 -6.01 -16.62 -5.01
N ILE A 65 -5.92 -16.66 -3.68
CA ILE A 65 -4.79 -16.09 -2.95
C ILE A 65 -3.49 -16.77 -3.35
N ASP A 66 -3.43 -18.10 -3.21
CA ASP A 66 -2.23 -18.87 -3.53
C ASP A 66 -1.93 -18.90 -5.05
N THR A 67 -2.97 -18.77 -5.89
CA THR A 67 -2.83 -18.86 -7.36
C THR A 67 -2.40 -17.55 -7.99
N PHE A 68 -2.87 -16.40 -7.48
CA PHE A 68 -2.70 -15.11 -8.14
C PHE A 68 -2.06 -14.05 -7.23
N ILE A 69 -2.50 -13.96 -5.97
CA ILE A 69 -2.04 -12.88 -5.09
C ILE A 69 -0.62 -13.15 -4.59
N ILE A 70 -0.32 -14.36 -4.15
CA ILE A 70 1.03 -14.71 -3.69
C ILE A 70 2.07 -14.52 -4.81
N PRO A 71 1.90 -15.06 -6.04
CA PRO A 71 2.85 -14.82 -7.13
C PRO A 71 3.03 -13.34 -7.49
N TYR A 72 1.97 -12.53 -7.44
CA TYR A 72 2.05 -11.10 -7.65
C TYR A 72 2.92 -10.41 -6.56
N PHE A 73 2.71 -10.74 -5.29
CA PHE A 73 3.51 -10.21 -4.19
C PHE A 73 4.96 -10.74 -4.18
N GLU A 74 5.23 -11.93 -4.70
CA GLU A 74 6.60 -12.43 -4.92
C GLU A 74 7.36 -11.52 -5.89
N GLN A 75 6.70 -11.05 -6.96
CA GLN A 75 7.31 -10.11 -7.91
C GLN A 75 7.56 -8.73 -7.27
N ILE A 76 6.61 -8.22 -6.47
CA ILE A 76 6.82 -7.00 -5.69
C ILE A 76 8.03 -7.16 -4.77
N HIS A 77 8.08 -8.27 -4.03
CA HIS A 77 9.16 -8.55 -3.08
C HIS A 77 10.52 -8.56 -3.77
N MET A 78 10.66 -9.22 -4.94
CA MET A 78 11.92 -9.22 -5.70
C MET A 78 12.41 -7.81 -6.03
N ILE A 79 11.55 -6.92 -6.47
CA ILE A 79 11.90 -5.52 -6.80
C ILE A 79 12.28 -4.75 -5.54
N PHE A 80 11.53 -4.88 -4.45
CA PHE A 80 11.78 -4.18 -3.19
C PHE A 80 13.09 -4.63 -2.50
N PHE A 81 13.57 -5.84 -2.78
CA PHE A 81 14.85 -6.36 -2.28
C PHE A 81 16.00 -6.22 -3.28
N SER A 82 15.77 -5.59 -4.42
CA SER A 82 16.80 -5.27 -5.41
C SER A 82 17.42 -3.88 -5.17
N SER A 83 18.44 -3.55 -5.94
CA SER A 83 19.07 -2.22 -5.96
C SER A 83 18.14 -1.11 -6.49
N THR A 84 17.01 -1.45 -7.09
CA THR A 84 16.00 -0.46 -7.53
C THR A 84 15.39 0.30 -6.35
N ASN A 85 15.40 -0.28 -5.15
CA ASN A 85 14.82 0.31 -3.94
C ASN A 85 15.90 0.96 -3.05
N ASP A 86 16.57 1.97 -3.53
CA ASP A 86 17.64 2.68 -2.79
C ASP A 86 17.15 3.34 -1.50
N LYS A 87 15.87 3.71 -1.44
CA LYS A 87 15.22 4.29 -0.27
C LYS A 87 14.83 3.26 0.79
N ASN A 88 15.05 1.96 0.54
CA ASN A 88 14.67 0.89 1.46
C ASN A 88 13.19 0.92 1.88
N TYR A 89 12.29 1.28 0.97
CA TYR A 89 10.85 1.18 1.20
C TYR A 89 10.46 -0.25 1.57
N LYS A 90 9.41 -0.41 2.34
CA LYS A 90 8.93 -1.70 2.81
C LYS A 90 7.61 -2.05 2.14
N VAL A 91 7.41 -3.34 1.88
CA VAL A 91 6.14 -3.83 1.36
C VAL A 91 5.13 -3.93 2.50
N GLY A 92 3.98 -3.31 2.29
CA GLY A 92 2.74 -3.53 3.02
C GLY A 92 1.65 -4.06 2.10
N ILE A 93 0.56 -4.52 2.68
CA ILE A 93 -0.64 -4.94 1.95
C ILE A 93 -1.88 -4.23 2.49
N TYR A 94 -2.75 -3.73 1.60
CA TYR A 94 -4.11 -3.31 1.92
C TYR A 94 -5.09 -4.32 1.33
N ALA A 95 -5.81 -5.08 2.17
CA ALA A 95 -6.66 -6.18 1.74
C ALA A 95 -7.60 -6.67 2.86
N PRO A 96 -8.56 -7.59 2.55
CA PRO A 96 -9.30 -8.36 3.54
C PRO A 96 -8.39 -9.18 4.47
N ARG A 97 -8.87 -9.49 5.68
CA ARG A 97 -8.12 -10.14 6.77
C ARG A 97 -7.31 -11.36 6.34
N TYR A 98 -7.96 -12.32 5.65
CA TYR A 98 -7.30 -13.57 5.30
C TYR A 98 -6.27 -13.40 4.19
N VAL A 99 -6.52 -12.49 3.24
CA VAL A 99 -5.53 -12.13 2.21
C VAL A 99 -4.29 -11.53 2.86
N CYS A 100 -4.47 -10.55 3.77
CA CYS A 100 -3.38 -9.97 4.57
C CYS A 100 -2.59 -11.04 5.32
N THR A 101 -3.29 -11.97 5.99
CA THR A 101 -2.67 -13.06 6.75
C THR A 101 -1.80 -13.94 5.87
N LYS A 102 -2.31 -14.38 4.71
CA LYS A 102 -1.59 -15.26 3.79
C LYS A 102 -0.32 -14.60 3.22
N VAL A 103 -0.42 -13.35 2.79
CA VAL A 103 0.74 -12.60 2.25
C VAL A 103 1.79 -12.33 3.35
N TYR A 104 1.36 -12.04 4.58
CA TYR A 104 2.26 -11.90 5.71
C TYR A 104 2.95 -13.23 6.08
N GLU A 105 2.20 -14.33 6.18
CA GLU A 105 2.76 -15.65 6.52
C GLU A 105 3.73 -16.17 5.46
N ALA A 106 3.54 -15.77 4.19
CA ALA A 106 4.51 -16.01 3.12
C ALA A 106 5.77 -15.13 3.22
N GLY A 107 5.83 -14.18 4.16
CA GLY A 107 6.97 -13.27 4.34
C GLY A 107 7.05 -12.15 3.30
N LEU A 108 5.99 -11.90 2.53
CA LEU A 108 5.97 -10.99 1.39
C LEU A 108 5.53 -9.56 1.75
N ALA A 109 4.85 -9.37 2.89
CA ALA A 109 4.50 -8.05 3.41
C ALA A 109 4.87 -7.93 4.90
N SER A 110 5.50 -6.82 5.26
CA SER A 110 5.91 -6.53 6.64
C SER A 110 4.76 -6.07 7.52
N LYS A 111 3.76 -5.42 6.93
CA LYS A 111 2.60 -4.81 7.61
C LYS A 111 1.33 -4.96 6.80
N SER A 112 0.19 -4.99 7.49
CA SER A 112 -1.14 -5.06 6.88
C SER A 112 -1.98 -3.84 7.26
N PHE A 113 -2.64 -3.27 6.27
CA PHE A 113 -3.76 -2.36 6.40
C PHE A 113 -5.02 -3.14 6.01
N VAL A 114 -5.87 -3.42 6.97
CA VAL A 114 -7.01 -4.32 6.82
C VAL A 114 -8.23 -3.54 6.34
N ALA A 115 -8.94 -4.06 5.33
CA ALA A 115 -10.13 -3.46 4.75
C ALA A 115 -11.42 -4.01 5.41
N ASP A 116 -11.57 -3.86 6.73
CA ASP A 116 -12.70 -4.45 7.47
C ASP A 116 -14.06 -3.86 7.09
N MET A 117 -14.11 -2.63 6.57
CA MET A 117 -15.36 -2.06 6.06
C MET A 117 -15.93 -2.83 4.84
N SER A 118 -15.12 -3.60 4.14
CA SER A 118 -15.55 -4.51 3.06
C SER A 118 -16.21 -5.77 3.62
N THR A 119 -17.30 -5.58 4.39
CA THR A 119 -17.97 -6.62 5.17
C THR A 119 -18.55 -7.76 4.35
N GLY A 120 -18.84 -7.53 3.06
CA GLY A 120 -19.36 -8.54 2.13
C GLY A 120 -18.28 -9.42 1.49
N PHE A 121 -16.98 -9.14 1.70
CA PHE A 121 -15.91 -9.92 1.09
C PHE A 121 -15.72 -11.26 1.78
N SER A 122 -15.57 -12.32 0.97
CA SER A 122 -15.51 -13.73 1.43
C SER A 122 -14.33 -14.04 2.34
N CYS A 123 -13.21 -13.35 2.18
CA CYS A 123 -11.98 -13.54 2.94
C CYS A 123 -11.77 -12.45 4.02
N ASN A 124 -12.85 -11.85 4.53
CA ASN A 124 -12.78 -10.77 5.52
C ASN A 124 -13.38 -11.18 6.87
N LEU A 125 -14.57 -10.68 7.22
CA LEU A 125 -15.18 -10.96 8.51
C LEU A 125 -15.37 -12.47 8.74
N GLY A 126 -15.07 -12.93 9.96
CA GLY A 126 -15.01 -14.36 10.29
C GLY A 126 -13.59 -14.92 10.35
N TYR A 127 -12.62 -14.25 9.72
CA TYR A 127 -11.20 -14.52 9.90
C TYR A 127 -10.59 -13.66 11.01
N SER A 128 -9.56 -14.17 11.68
CA SER A 128 -8.82 -13.41 12.67
C SER A 128 -8.04 -12.26 12.05
N MET A 129 -7.83 -11.18 12.80
CA MET A 129 -6.92 -10.11 12.41
C MET A 129 -5.52 -10.65 12.14
N PRO A 130 -4.84 -10.24 11.04
CA PRO A 130 -3.46 -10.62 10.77
C PRO A 130 -2.54 -10.12 11.89
N LYS A 131 -1.55 -10.93 12.28
CA LYS A 131 -0.65 -10.59 13.41
C LYS A 131 0.15 -9.30 13.20
N ASN A 132 0.39 -8.92 11.95
CA ASN A 132 1.15 -7.75 11.54
C ASN A 132 0.27 -6.53 11.20
N TRP A 133 -1.01 -6.51 11.57
CA TRP A 133 -1.89 -5.39 11.24
C TRP A 133 -1.34 -4.07 11.82
N ALA A 134 -1.32 -3.05 11.00
CA ALA A 134 -0.92 -1.70 11.38
C ALA A 134 -2.13 -0.77 11.45
N PHE A 135 -2.99 -0.86 10.44
CA PHE A 135 -4.22 -0.12 10.31
C PHE A 135 -5.38 -1.06 10.00
N ASP A 136 -6.59 -0.62 10.35
CA ASP A 136 -7.84 -1.34 10.10
C ASP A 136 -8.93 -0.33 9.72
N GLN A 137 -9.32 -0.31 8.45
CA GLN A 137 -10.39 0.53 7.93
C GLN A 137 -11.74 -0.12 8.24
N PHE A 138 -12.39 0.33 9.30
CA PHE A 138 -13.56 -0.34 9.85
C PHE A 138 -14.88 0.42 9.62
N CYS A 139 -14.84 1.67 9.18
CA CYS A 139 -16.06 2.47 9.04
C CYS A 139 -15.86 3.61 8.04
N GLU A 140 -16.82 3.77 7.15
CA GLU A 140 -16.93 4.93 6.25
C GLU A 140 -17.96 5.92 6.80
N LEU A 141 -17.62 7.19 6.77
CA LEU A 141 -18.53 8.30 7.01
C LEU A 141 -18.78 9.03 5.68
N ASN A 142 -20.00 8.93 5.16
CA ASN A 142 -20.37 9.62 3.90
C ASN A 142 -20.31 11.15 4.02
N SER A 143 -20.38 11.68 5.23
CA SER A 143 -20.32 13.10 5.51
C SER A 143 -19.65 13.35 6.86
N PHE A 144 -18.46 13.92 6.80
CA PHE A 144 -17.75 14.42 7.98
C PHE A 144 -17.63 15.93 7.87
N SER A 145 -17.90 16.65 9.01
CA SER A 145 -17.97 18.10 9.03
C SER A 145 -19.25 18.69 8.36
N SER A 146 -19.62 19.90 8.76
CA SER A 146 -20.79 20.61 8.24
C SER A 146 -20.47 21.54 7.06
N SER A 147 -19.20 22.00 6.93
CA SER A 147 -18.81 22.90 5.84
C SER A 147 -17.27 23.04 5.75
N PRO A 148 -16.63 22.58 4.66
CA PRO A 148 -17.21 21.72 3.65
C PRO A 148 -17.48 20.33 4.20
N SER A 149 -18.51 19.64 3.70
CA SER A 149 -18.75 18.24 3.98
C SER A 149 -17.90 17.39 3.02
N PHE A 150 -17.29 16.31 3.54
CA PHE A 150 -16.52 15.36 2.74
C PHE A 150 -16.64 13.95 3.32
N PRO A 151 -16.48 12.90 2.51
CA PRO A 151 -16.41 11.53 3.00
C PRO A 151 -15.11 11.31 3.77
N LEU A 152 -15.15 10.42 4.76
CA LEU A 152 -13.99 10.07 5.59
C LEU A 152 -14.10 8.61 6.01
N ASP A 153 -13.02 7.87 5.85
CA ASP A 153 -12.87 6.55 6.42
C ASP A 153 -12.22 6.64 7.81
N LYS A 154 -12.69 5.79 8.71
CA LYS A 154 -12.13 5.66 10.05
C LYS A 154 -11.25 4.43 10.11
N ASP A 155 -10.02 4.64 10.55
CA ASP A 155 -9.03 3.59 10.72
C ASP A 155 -8.69 3.40 12.20
N ALA A 156 -8.65 2.15 12.64
CA ALA A 156 -8.03 1.78 13.90
C ALA A 156 -6.51 1.69 13.69
N TYR A 157 -5.76 2.04 14.71
CA TYR A 157 -4.31 2.11 14.69
C TYR A 157 -3.69 1.22 15.76
N SER A 158 -2.81 0.31 15.37
CA SER A 158 -2.17 -0.66 16.28
C SER A 158 -0.86 -0.17 16.92
N GLY A 159 -0.30 0.92 16.43
CA GLY A 159 1.03 1.41 16.84
C GLY A 159 2.20 0.80 16.05
N ARG A 160 1.97 -0.14 15.13
CA ARG A 160 3.05 -0.81 14.38
C ARG A 160 3.57 -0.02 13.19
N ASP A 161 2.81 0.94 12.68
CA ASP A 161 3.23 1.89 11.65
C ASP A 161 2.75 3.29 12.02
N THR A 162 3.65 4.25 12.04
CA THR A 162 3.31 5.64 12.36
C THR A 162 3.17 6.50 11.12
N GLY A 163 3.40 5.93 9.93
CA GLY A 163 3.61 6.71 8.74
C GLY A 163 4.80 7.65 8.88
N PHE A 164 4.80 8.71 8.11
CA PHE A 164 5.80 9.77 8.19
C PHE A 164 5.14 11.16 8.31
N LYS A 165 5.86 12.14 8.86
CA LYS A 165 5.34 13.51 9.08
C LYS A 165 5.93 14.56 8.16
N LYS A 166 7.05 14.26 7.51
CA LYS A 166 7.77 15.22 6.67
C LYS A 166 8.24 14.55 5.40
N PHE A 167 7.99 15.20 4.28
CA PHE A 167 8.53 14.78 3.00
C PHE A 167 9.99 15.21 2.87
N ASP A 168 10.80 14.38 2.24
CA ASP A 168 12.17 14.74 1.85
C ASP A 168 12.13 15.87 0.81
N ALA A 169 13.20 16.67 0.77
CA ALA A 169 13.38 17.62 -0.32
C ALA A 169 13.57 16.83 -1.64
N VAL A 170 12.69 17.07 -2.60
CA VAL A 170 12.83 16.50 -3.94
C VAL A 170 13.77 17.40 -4.73
N SER A 171 14.78 16.79 -5.40
CA SER A 171 15.61 17.50 -6.37
C SER A 171 14.71 18.09 -7.46
N THR A 172 14.76 19.39 -7.65
CA THR A 172 14.03 20.09 -8.73
C THR A 172 14.69 19.93 -10.09
N LYS A 173 15.53 18.89 -10.26
CA LYS A 173 16.06 18.58 -11.60
C LYS A 173 14.90 18.27 -12.54
N THR A 174 14.84 19.00 -13.64
CA THR A 174 13.85 18.75 -14.70
C THR A 174 14.17 17.44 -15.41
N ASP A 175 13.19 16.83 -16.05
CA ASP A 175 13.38 15.59 -16.83
C ASP A 175 14.48 15.78 -17.90
N GLU A 176 14.71 17.02 -18.38
CA GLU A 176 15.78 17.40 -19.32
C GLU A 176 17.18 17.35 -18.66
N GLU A 177 17.30 17.76 -17.39
CA GLU A 177 18.58 17.71 -16.66
C GLU A 177 18.96 16.28 -16.29
N ILE A 178 17.97 15.43 -16.00
CA ILE A 178 18.18 13.98 -15.74
C ILE A 178 18.60 13.26 -17.02
N ALA A 179 18.03 13.63 -18.17
CA ALA A 179 18.38 13.05 -19.46
C ALA A 179 19.83 13.40 -19.90
N GLN A 180 20.33 14.56 -19.49
CA GLN A 180 21.71 15.00 -19.82
C GLN A 180 22.78 14.34 -18.97
N GLU A 181 22.50 13.88 -17.76
CA GLU A 181 23.47 13.16 -16.91
C GLU A 181 23.66 11.68 -17.31
N ASN A 182 22.78 11.13 -18.15
CA ASN A 182 22.83 9.75 -18.63
C ASN A 182 23.39 9.62 -20.08
N LEU A 183 23.98 10.68 -20.64
CA LEU A 183 24.69 10.71 -21.93
C LEU A 183 26.22 10.78 -21.74
#